data_9650a8a49d0a13e27d5f1d7f27f97073
#
_entry.id   9650a8a49d0a13e27d5f1d7f27f97073
#
_cell.length_a   1.000
_cell.length_b   1.000
_cell.length_c   1.000
_cell.angle_alpha   90.00
_cell.angle_beta   90.00
_cell.angle_gamma   90.00
#
_symmetry.space_group_name_H-M   'P 1'
#
loop_
_entity.id
_entity.type
_entity.pdbx_description
1 polymer ?
#
loop_
_entity_poly.entity_id
_entity_poly.type
_entity_poly.pdbx_seq_one_letter_code
_entity_poly.pdbx_strand_id
1 'polypeptide(L)'
;MSVKIGNIDLGDFPLLLAPMEDVSDPPFRALCKKHGADVMFTEFISSEGLIRDAVKSVQKLDIFEYERPIAIQIFGHDINSMRESTEICEKANPDFIDINYGCPVKKVTCKGAGSGILRDIPKMVSMTKEIVDATELPVTVKTRLGWDENSKYIVEVSERLQDIGIQAISIHGRTRKQMYKGDADWSLIAAVKENPRMHIPVFGNGDVDSPETAKEKKNTYGVDGIMIGRGAIGYPWIFNEIKHYLKTGEHLAKPTMKERLDLCREHLEFSLRWKGDLLGVVETRRHYTNYFKNIPNFKEYRMRLVTTNEPQEIFATLKEIELKFGNYQFA
;
A
#
# COMPACT_ATOMS: atom_id res chain seq x y z
N MET A 1 18.54 13.29 -8.37
CA MET A 1 19.24 12.68 -7.19
C MET A 1 18.45 11.46 -6.79
N SER A 2 19.11 10.35 -6.50
CA SER A 2 18.45 9.13 -6.06
C SER A 2 17.78 9.32 -4.69
N VAL A 3 16.55 8.81 -4.54
CA VAL A 3 15.79 8.80 -3.29
C VAL A 3 16.27 7.64 -2.42
N LYS A 4 16.48 7.88 -1.12
CA LYS A 4 16.97 6.86 -0.20
C LYS A 4 16.13 6.79 1.07
N ILE A 5 15.95 5.58 1.59
CA ILE A 5 15.47 5.31 2.96
C ILE A 5 16.63 4.68 3.71
N GLY A 6 17.25 5.43 4.65
CA GLY A 6 18.53 5.01 5.21
C GLY A 6 19.58 4.81 4.12
N ASN A 7 20.15 3.60 4.05
CA ASN A 7 21.14 3.21 3.03
C ASN A 7 20.50 2.57 1.78
N ILE A 8 19.19 2.42 1.74
CA ILE A 8 18.46 1.75 0.66
C ILE A 8 18.20 2.73 -0.47
N ASP A 9 18.80 2.50 -1.63
CA ASP A 9 18.60 3.32 -2.83
C ASP A 9 17.33 2.87 -3.58
N LEU A 10 16.40 3.81 -3.80
CA LEU A 10 15.12 3.56 -4.45
C LEU A 10 15.05 4.09 -5.89
N GLY A 11 16.14 4.68 -6.40
CA GLY A 11 16.17 5.35 -7.70
C GLY A 11 15.64 6.80 -7.65
N ASP A 12 15.41 7.39 -8.82
CA ASP A 12 15.10 8.83 -8.93
C ASP A 12 13.67 9.19 -8.51
N PHE A 13 12.72 8.32 -8.76
CA PHE A 13 11.30 8.55 -8.43
C PHE A 13 10.57 7.24 -8.20
N PRO A 14 10.65 6.67 -6.99
CA PRO A 14 10.08 5.37 -6.70
C PRO A 14 8.54 5.38 -6.68
N LEU A 15 7.96 4.27 -7.14
CA LEU A 15 6.54 3.96 -7.03
C LEU A 15 6.35 2.88 -5.96
N LEU A 16 5.60 3.22 -4.92
CA LEU A 16 5.41 2.37 -3.75
C LEU A 16 4.03 1.71 -3.78
N LEU A 17 3.94 0.42 -3.47
CA LEU A 17 2.64 -0.22 -3.21
C LEU A 17 2.16 0.12 -1.80
N ALA A 18 0.96 0.70 -1.67
CA ALA A 18 0.42 1.02 -0.36
C ALA A 18 0.07 -0.25 0.45
N PRO A 19 0.30 -0.24 1.77
CA PRO A 19 -0.22 -1.29 2.67
C PRO A 19 -1.75 -1.24 2.71
N MET A 20 -2.39 -2.37 2.39
CA MET A 20 -3.85 -2.49 2.33
C MET A 20 -4.29 -3.83 2.92
N GLU A 21 -5.14 -3.79 3.96
CA GLU A 21 -5.66 -5.00 4.62
C GLU A 21 -6.40 -5.90 3.64
N ASP A 22 -6.13 -7.19 3.71
CA ASP A 22 -6.63 -8.25 2.83
C ASP A 22 -6.43 -7.97 1.32
N VAL A 23 -5.39 -7.21 0.94
CA VAL A 23 -5.06 -6.85 -0.45
C VAL A 23 -3.56 -6.95 -0.72
N SER A 24 -2.72 -6.31 0.10
CA SER A 24 -1.26 -6.29 -0.12
C SER A 24 -0.57 -7.48 0.55
N ASP A 25 -1.13 -8.66 0.35
CA ASP A 25 -0.56 -9.94 0.73
C ASP A 25 0.62 -10.36 -0.19
N PRO A 26 1.41 -11.38 0.18
CA PRO A 26 2.53 -11.82 -0.65
C PRO A 26 2.17 -12.11 -2.11
N PRO A 27 1.06 -12.81 -2.43
CA PRO A 27 0.66 -13.03 -3.82
C PRO A 27 0.50 -11.73 -4.62
N PHE A 28 -0.21 -10.75 -4.07
CA PHE A 28 -0.43 -9.49 -4.77
C PHE A 28 0.82 -8.61 -4.81
N ARG A 29 1.62 -8.58 -3.75
CA ARG A 29 2.91 -7.87 -3.74
C ARG A 29 3.85 -8.40 -4.83
N ALA A 30 3.93 -9.73 -5.00
CA ALA A 30 4.71 -10.36 -6.08
C ALA A 30 4.29 -9.85 -7.47
N LEU A 31 2.98 -9.78 -7.75
CA LEU A 31 2.49 -9.26 -9.01
C LEU A 31 2.81 -7.77 -9.20
N CYS A 32 2.65 -6.97 -8.17
CA CYS A 32 3.01 -5.55 -8.23
C CYS A 32 4.51 -5.35 -8.46
N LYS A 33 5.36 -6.15 -7.80
CA LYS A 33 6.81 -6.15 -8.03
C LYS A 33 7.18 -6.51 -9.46
N LYS A 34 6.60 -7.59 -9.99
CA LYS A 34 6.75 -8.03 -11.38
C LYS A 34 6.39 -6.93 -12.38
N HIS A 35 5.42 -6.09 -12.03
CA HIS A 35 4.94 -4.98 -12.85
C HIS A 35 5.54 -3.61 -12.47
N GLY A 36 6.67 -3.59 -11.76
CA GLY A 36 7.50 -2.40 -11.63
C GLY A 36 7.26 -1.54 -10.39
N ALA A 37 6.52 -2.03 -9.39
CA ALA A 37 6.52 -1.37 -8.08
C ALA A 37 7.93 -1.46 -7.46
N ASP A 38 8.44 -0.36 -6.93
CA ASP A 38 9.80 -0.29 -6.40
C ASP A 38 9.88 -0.75 -4.96
N VAL A 39 8.92 -0.34 -4.12
CA VAL A 39 8.90 -0.59 -2.68
C VAL A 39 7.61 -1.29 -2.28
N MET A 40 7.75 -2.35 -1.50
CA MET A 40 6.63 -3.11 -0.94
C MET A 40 6.41 -2.80 0.52
N PHE A 41 5.16 -2.98 0.96
CA PHE A 41 4.77 -2.94 2.37
C PHE A 41 3.88 -4.15 2.64
N THR A 42 4.08 -4.79 3.79
CA THR A 42 3.14 -5.82 4.24
C THR A 42 1.76 -5.20 4.53
N GLU A 43 0.74 -6.02 4.65
CA GLU A 43 -0.47 -5.59 5.35
C GLU A 43 -0.10 -5.16 6.77
N PHE A 44 -0.86 -4.21 7.35
CA PHE A 44 -0.51 -3.72 8.68
C PHE A 44 -0.80 -4.75 9.78
N ILE A 45 0.16 -4.95 10.67
CA ILE A 45 0.15 -5.95 11.73
C ILE A 45 -0.18 -5.29 13.07
N SER A 46 -1.15 -5.84 13.79
CA SER A 46 -1.46 -5.38 15.15
C SER A 46 -0.33 -5.73 16.10
N SER A 47 0.25 -4.73 16.77
CA SER A 47 1.28 -4.94 17.78
C SER A 47 0.81 -5.87 18.90
N GLU A 48 -0.40 -5.62 19.45
CA GLU A 48 -0.98 -6.48 20.48
C GLU A 48 -1.27 -7.92 19.99
N GLY A 49 -1.56 -8.09 18.69
CA GLY A 49 -1.72 -9.42 18.10
C GLY A 49 -0.38 -10.13 17.94
N LEU A 50 0.64 -9.40 17.53
CA LEU A 50 1.97 -9.95 17.26
C LEU A 50 2.67 -10.42 18.52
N ILE A 51 2.68 -9.61 19.59
CA ILE A 51 3.29 -9.97 20.88
C ILE A 51 2.58 -11.15 21.59
N ARG A 52 1.39 -11.54 21.13
CA ARG A 52 0.62 -12.68 21.64
C ARG A 52 0.60 -13.86 20.66
N ASP A 53 1.49 -13.86 19.68
CA ASP A 53 1.60 -14.91 18.66
C ASP A 53 0.28 -15.23 17.94
N ALA A 54 -0.58 -14.22 17.75
CA ALA A 54 -1.81 -14.40 17.02
C ALA A 54 -1.51 -14.84 15.57
N VAL A 55 -2.00 -16.02 15.18
CA VAL A 55 -1.67 -16.68 13.91
C VAL A 55 -1.73 -15.75 12.70
N LYS A 56 -2.79 -14.94 12.59
CA LYS A 56 -2.93 -13.98 11.49
C LYS A 56 -1.88 -12.86 11.53
N SER A 57 -1.42 -12.45 12.72
CA SER A 57 -0.38 -11.43 12.86
C SER A 57 0.98 -11.98 12.49
N VAL A 58 1.28 -13.21 12.92
CA VAL A 58 2.53 -13.89 12.60
C VAL A 58 2.62 -14.20 11.11
N GLN A 59 1.55 -14.68 10.49
CA GLN A 59 1.51 -14.96 9.04
C GLN A 59 1.82 -13.73 8.18
N LYS A 60 1.45 -12.52 8.62
CA LYS A 60 1.73 -11.28 7.91
C LYS A 60 3.22 -10.85 7.95
N LEU A 61 4.04 -11.52 8.75
CA LEU A 61 5.50 -11.37 8.72
C LEU A 61 6.15 -12.03 7.51
N ASP A 62 5.42 -12.87 6.76
CA ASP A 62 5.94 -13.54 5.57
C ASP A 62 6.34 -12.52 4.51
N ILE A 63 7.64 -12.43 4.26
CA ILE A 63 8.26 -11.62 3.22
C ILE A 63 9.21 -12.48 2.41
N PHE A 64 9.42 -12.12 1.16
CA PHE A 64 10.22 -12.89 0.23
C PHE A 64 11.30 -12.03 -0.42
N GLU A 65 12.44 -12.64 -0.77
CA GLU A 65 13.58 -11.93 -1.32
C GLU A 65 13.26 -11.13 -2.60
N TYR A 66 12.38 -11.66 -3.44
CA TYR A 66 11.97 -10.98 -4.69
C TYR A 66 11.10 -9.73 -4.46
N GLU A 67 10.60 -9.48 -3.25
CA GLU A 67 9.80 -8.30 -2.91
C GLU A 67 10.65 -7.09 -2.50
N ARG A 68 11.93 -7.30 -2.20
CA ARG A 68 12.81 -6.24 -1.68
C ARG A 68 12.99 -5.06 -2.64
N PRO A 69 13.10 -3.82 -2.13
CA PRO A 69 12.97 -3.46 -0.70
C PRO A 69 11.53 -3.55 -0.20
N ILE A 70 11.38 -4.10 1.01
CA ILE A 70 10.09 -4.31 1.66
C ILE A 70 10.09 -3.88 3.13
N ALA A 71 9.01 -3.20 3.54
CA ALA A 71 8.74 -2.88 4.94
C ALA A 71 7.75 -3.85 5.58
N ILE A 72 7.97 -4.16 6.85
CA ILE A 72 6.90 -4.68 7.70
C ILE A 72 6.19 -3.49 8.35
N GLN A 73 4.87 -3.38 8.13
CA GLN A 73 4.08 -2.30 8.72
C GLN A 73 3.35 -2.75 9.97
N ILE A 74 3.54 -2.02 11.08
CA ILE A 74 2.90 -2.27 12.37
C ILE A 74 1.95 -1.14 12.77
N PHE A 75 0.94 -1.45 13.59
CA PHE A 75 0.07 -0.47 14.24
C PHE A 75 -0.32 -0.89 15.64
N GLY A 76 -0.50 0.09 16.51
CA GLY A 76 -0.93 -0.12 17.89
C GLY A 76 -1.29 1.19 18.57
N HIS A 77 -1.66 1.12 19.85
CA HIS A 77 -1.97 2.27 20.69
C HIS A 77 -1.19 2.26 22.01
N ASP A 78 -0.54 1.16 22.32
CA ASP A 78 0.30 0.97 23.50
C ASP A 78 1.78 1.01 23.08
N ILE A 79 2.56 1.83 23.76
CA ILE A 79 3.96 2.10 23.42
C ILE A 79 4.82 0.84 23.60
N ASN A 80 4.62 0.11 24.71
CA ASN A 80 5.41 -1.10 25.00
C ASN A 80 5.13 -2.19 23.97
N SER A 81 3.87 -2.42 23.62
CA SER A 81 3.50 -3.40 22.58
C SER A 81 4.08 -3.03 21.21
N MET A 82 4.15 -1.74 20.87
CA MET A 82 4.73 -1.28 19.61
C MET A 82 6.24 -1.50 19.59
N ARG A 83 6.94 -1.20 20.69
CA ARG A 83 8.36 -1.47 20.83
C ARG A 83 8.69 -2.96 20.72
N GLU A 84 8.01 -3.81 21.50
CA GLU A 84 8.22 -5.26 21.47
C GLU A 84 7.91 -5.85 20.08
N SER A 85 6.85 -5.36 19.42
CA SER A 85 6.52 -5.76 18.05
C SER A 85 7.61 -5.39 17.05
N THR A 86 8.29 -4.25 17.24
CA THR A 86 9.41 -3.83 16.38
C THR A 86 10.56 -4.83 16.47
N GLU A 87 10.91 -5.27 17.67
CA GLU A 87 11.95 -6.27 17.90
C GLU A 87 11.57 -7.65 17.27
N ILE A 88 10.29 -8.00 17.26
CA ILE A 88 9.80 -9.22 16.58
C ILE A 88 9.90 -9.05 15.06
N CYS A 89 9.48 -7.90 14.52
CA CYS A 89 9.53 -7.62 13.08
C CYS A 89 10.97 -7.58 12.55
N GLU A 90 11.93 -7.05 13.30
CA GLU A 90 13.33 -7.04 12.92
C GLU A 90 13.89 -8.45 12.70
N LYS A 91 13.46 -9.45 13.51
CA LYS A 91 13.86 -10.85 13.34
C LYS A 91 13.36 -11.48 12.05
N ALA A 92 12.27 -10.95 11.46
CA ALA A 92 11.79 -11.36 10.15
C ALA A 92 12.64 -10.76 9.01
N ASN A 93 13.64 -9.92 9.33
CA ASN A 93 14.63 -9.35 8.42
C ASN A 93 14.02 -8.53 7.26
N PRO A 94 13.11 -7.57 7.48
CA PRO A 94 12.70 -6.62 6.46
C PRO A 94 13.82 -5.62 6.15
N ASP A 95 13.65 -4.83 5.09
CA ASP A 95 14.59 -3.74 4.79
C ASP A 95 14.38 -2.53 5.70
N PHE A 96 13.15 -2.30 6.18
CA PHE A 96 12.79 -1.24 7.12
C PHE A 96 11.48 -1.55 7.84
N ILE A 97 11.22 -0.82 8.93
CA ILE A 97 9.95 -0.90 9.69
C ILE A 97 9.10 0.31 9.30
N ASP A 98 7.81 0.09 9.06
CA ASP A 98 6.86 1.19 8.79
C ASP A 98 5.76 1.25 9.85
N ILE A 99 5.42 2.46 10.27
CA ILE A 99 4.39 2.70 11.30
C ILE A 99 3.10 3.19 10.65
N ASN A 100 1.99 2.49 10.89
CA ASN A 100 0.68 2.90 10.41
C ASN A 100 -0.01 3.89 11.35
N TYR A 101 0.00 5.14 10.97
CA TYR A 101 -0.80 6.21 11.56
C TYR A 101 -1.91 6.72 10.62
N GLY A 102 -2.30 5.88 9.64
CA GLY A 102 -3.25 6.26 8.59
C GLY A 102 -4.55 5.47 8.53
N CYS A 103 -4.64 4.27 9.15
CA CYS A 103 -5.84 3.44 9.10
C CYS A 103 -7.06 4.16 9.71
N PRO A 104 -8.15 4.41 8.93
CA PRO A 104 -9.30 5.18 9.42
C PRO A 104 -10.39 4.32 10.04
N VAL A 105 -10.25 3.00 10.08
CA VAL A 105 -11.27 2.05 10.52
C VAL A 105 -11.64 2.30 11.97
N LYS A 106 -12.95 2.40 12.28
CA LYS A 106 -13.45 2.73 13.61
C LYS A 106 -12.92 1.81 14.72
N LYS A 107 -12.87 0.48 14.46
CA LYS A 107 -12.34 -0.53 15.40
C LYS A 107 -10.88 -0.26 15.80
N VAL A 108 -10.08 0.34 14.92
CA VAL A 108 -8.69 0.73 15.16
C VAL A 108 -8.62 2.08 15.87
N THR A 109 -9.30 3.08 15.30
CA THR A 109 -9.20 4.48 15.77
C THR A 109 -9.84 4.75 17.11
N CYS A 110 -10.87 3.98 17.54
CA CYS A 110 -11.47 4.13 18.87
C CYS A 110 -10.51 3.74 20.00
N LYS A 111 -9.51 2.92 19.73
CA LYS A 111 -8.43 2.56 20.66
C LYS A 111 -7.26 3.56 20.67
N GLY A 112 -7.29 4.58 19.82
CA GLY A 112 -6.17 5.52 19.63
C GLY A 112 -5.07 5.01 18.68
N ALA A 113 -5.28 3.87 17.99
CA ALA A 113 -4.34 3.30 17.01
C ALA A 113 -4.62 3.82 15.59
N GLY A 114 -3.70 3.54 14.65
CA GLY A 114 -3.80 4.03 13.29
C GLY A 114 -3.99 5.54 13.25
N SER A 115 -4.92 6.05 12.44
CA SER A 115 -5.18 7.50 12.42
C SER A 115 -5.87 8.04 13.70
N GLY A 116 -6.21 7.19 14.66
CA GLY A 116 -6.71 7.62 15.98
C GLY A 116 -5.68 8.39 16.79
N ILE A 117 -4.39 8.11 16.58
CA ILE A 117 -3.26 8.80 17.25
C ILE A 117 -3.14 10.28 16.84
N LEU A 118 -3.69 10.67 15.68
CA LEU A 118 -3.68 12.07 15.21
C LEU A 118 -4.43 13.05 16.14
N ARG A 119 -5.11 12.55 17.15
CA ARG A 119 -5.71 13.34 18.23
C ARG A 119 -4.77 13.58 19.42
N ASP A 120 -3.63 12.91 19.45
CA ASP A 120 -2.63 12.96 20.52
C ASP A 120 -1.22 12.94 19.92
N ILE A 121 -0.81 14.08 19.37
CA ILE A 121 0.49 14.23 18.72
C ILE A 121 1.67 14.00 19.69
N PRO A 122 1.65 14.45 20.95
CA PRO A 122 2.70 14.11 21.91
C PRO A 122 2.90 12.60 22.06
N LYS A 123 1.82 11.82 22.16
CA LYS A 123 1.88 10.36 22.24
C LYS A 123 2.40 9.74 20.93
N MET A 124 1.98 10.27 19.77
CA MET A 124 2.47 9.83 18.46
C MET A 124 4.00 9.96 18.37
N VAL A 125 4.54 11.11 18.78
CA VAL A 125 5.98 11.39 18.78
C VAL A 125 6.71 10.47 19.77
N SER A 126 6.22 10.35 21.02
CA SER A 126 6.82 9.46 22.02
C SER A 126 6.83 8.00 21.59
N MET A 127 5.72 7.49 21.04
CA MET A 127 5.63 6.11 20.52
C MET A 127 6.59 5.88 19.36
N THR A 128 6.69 6.83 18.42
CA THR A 128 7.62 6.72 17.29
C THR A 128 9.07 6.72 17.76
N LYS A 129 9.40 7.55 18.77
CA LYS A 129 10.75 7.57 19.36
C LYS A 129 11.13 6.21 19.92
N GLU A 130 10.24 5.57 20.70
CA GLU A 130 10.50 4.24 21.27
C GLU A 130 10.70 3.17 20.19
N ILE A 131 10.00 3.29 19.03
CA ILE A 131 10.17 2.38 17.90
C ILE A 131 11.52 2.62 17.21
N VAL A 132 11.89 3.88 16.99
CA VAL A 132 13.21 4.23 16.40
C VAL A 132 14.35 3.74 17.28
N ASP A 133 14.21 3.85 18.60
CA ASP A 133 15.25 3.40 19.54
C ASP A 133 15.30 1.87 19.72
N ALA A 134 14.28 1.14 19.27
CA ALA A 134 14.17 -0.31 19.43
C ALA A 134 14.77 -1.12 18.27
N THR A 135 15.25 -0.49 17.20
CA THR A 135 15.76 -1.20 16.02
C THR A 135 16.90 -0.43 15.35
N GLU A 136 17.84 -1.16 14.73
CA GLU A 136 18.86 -0.58 13.85
C GLU A 136 18.37 -0.37 12.41
N LEU A 137 17.18 -0.89 12.06
CA LEU A 137 16.60 -0.72 10.75
C LEU A 137 16.05 0.70 10.57
N PRO A 138 16.03 1.23 9.33
CA PRO A 138 15.33 2.47 9.06
C PRO A 138 13.84 2.38 9.46
N VAL A 139 13.32 3.41 10.11
CA VAL A 139 11.91 3.52 10.47
C VAL A 139 11.24 4.55 9.59
N THR A 140 10.08 4.21 9.03
CA THR A 140 9.25 5.10 8.22
C THR A 140 7.84 5.23 8.81
N VAL A 141 7.10 6.24 8.39
CA VAL A 141 5.73 6.48 8.86
C VAL A 141 4.78 6.66 7.70
N LYS A 142 3.63 5.99 7.75
CA LYS A 142 2.50 6.26 6.86
C LYS A 142 1.34 6.89 7.63
N THR A 143 0.94 8.10 7.23
CA THR A 143 -0.06 8.89 7.95
C THR A 143 -1.07 9.59 7.03
N ARG A 144 -1.92 10.46 7.60
CA ARG A 144 -2.90 11.33 6.94
C ARG A 144 -2.65 12.79 7.31
N LEU A 145 -3.36 13.73 6.65
CA LEU A 145 -3.26 15.17 6.90
C LEU A 145 -3.62 15.57 8.35
N GLY A 146 -4.44 14.77 9.01
CA GLY A 146 -4.91 15.02 10.36
C GLY A 146 -6.16 14.20 10.70
N TRP A 147 -6.74 14.45 11.87
CA TRP A 147 -7.99 13.80 12.29
C TRP A 147 -9.21 14.30 11.52
N ASP A 148 -9.33 15.63 11.37
CA ASP A 148 -10.41 16.31 10.66
C ASP A 148 -9.93 17.65 10.07
N GLU A 149 -10.85 18.43 9.48
CA GLU A 149 -10.54 19.68 8.81
C GLU A 149 -9.89 20.74 9.74
N ASN A 150 -10.21 20.70 11.03
CA ASN A 150 -9.69 21.64 12.03
C ASN A 150 -8.36 21.21 12.66
N SER A 151 -7.87 20.03 12.31
CA SER A 151 -6.67 19.40 12.91
C SER A 151 -5.72 18.84 11.86
N LYS A 152 -5.53 19.52 10.76
CA LYS A 152 -4.55 19.19 9.70
C LYS A 152 -3.15 19.67 10.07
N TYR A 153 -2.51 19.03 11.06
CA TYR A 153 -1.19 19.43 11.58
C TYR A 153 -0.03 18.73 10.87
N ILE A 154 -0.22 18.19 9.66
CA ILE A 154 0.76 17.32 9.01
C ILE A 154 2.14 17.95 8.83
N VAL A 155 2.25 19.25 8.57
CA VAL A 155 3.54 19.93 8.40
C VAL A 155 4.33 19.87 9.71
N GLU A 156 3.76 20.32 10.82
CA GLU A 156 4.38 20.26 12.15
C GLU A 156 4.67 18.79 12.57
N VAL A 157 3.72 17.89 12.35
CA VAL A 157 3.87 16.47 12.69
C VAL A 157 5.05 15.86 11.93
N SER A 158 5.21 16.17 10.65
CA SER A 158 6.31 15.64 9.84
C SER A 158 7.67 16.10 10.34
N GLU A 159 7.82 17.38 10.70
CA GLU A 159 9.05 17.91 11.33
C GLU A 159 9.37 17.16 12.63
N ARG A 160 8.40 17.06 13.54
CA ARG A 160 8.58 16.41 14.84
C ARG A 160 8.96 14.94 14.71
N LEU A 161 8.38 14.24 13.73
CA LEU A 161 8.71 12.83 13.46
C LEU A 161 10.09 12.68 12.83
N GLN A 162 10.50 13.58 11.93
CA GLN A 162 11.85 13.62 11.39
C GLN A 162 12.88 13.88 12.50
N ASP A 163 12.61 14.86 13.39
CA ASP A 163 13.55 15.24 14.46
C ASP A 163 13.84 14.09 15.43
N ILE A 164 12.95 13.10 15.53
CA ILE A 164 13.16 11.89 16.35
C ILE A 164 13.72 10.70 15.56
N GLY A 165 14.02 10.85 14.26
CA GLY A 165 14.84 9.92 13.51
C GLY A 165 14.13 9.04 12.50
N ILE A 166 12.85 9.29 12.12
CA ILE A 166 12.27 8.56 10.98
C ILE A 166 13.05 8.89 9.69
N GLN A 167 13.08 7.93 8.75
CA GLN A 167 13.88 8.03 7.53
C GLN A 167 13.06 8.33 6.26
N ALA A 168 11.74 8.28 6.33
CA ALA A 168 10.82 8.72 5.28
C ALA A 168 9.40 8.85 5.82
N ILE A 169 8.56 9.62 5.12
CA ILE A 169 7.14 9.77 5.46
C ILE A 169 6.26 9.62 4.22
N SER A 170 5.20 8.80 4.33
CA SER A 170 4.15 8.64 3.31
C SER A 170 2.85 9.31 3.80
N ILE A 171 2.33 10.27 3.05
CA ILE A 171 1.18 11.07 3.47
C ILE A 171 -0.01 10.84 2.55
N HIS A 172 -1.11 10.35 3.10
CA HIS A 172 -2.38 10.30 2.37
C HIS A 172 -3.08 11.67 2.45
N GLY A 173 -3.38 12.27 1.30
CA GLY A 173 -3.98 13.59 1.14
C GLY A 173 -5.44 13.71 1.63
N ARG A 174 -5.84 12.98 2.66
CA ARG A 174 -7.16 13.04 3.30
C ARG A 174 -7.02 13.01 4.81
N THR A 175 -7.98 13.63 5.50
CA THR A 175 -8.13 13.47 6.96
C THR A 175 -8.74 12.11 7.31
N ARG A 176 -8.68 11.73 8.60
CA ARG A 176 -9.37 10.51 9.06
C ARG A 176 -10.88 10.60 8.87
N LYS A 177 -11.51 11.74 9.13
CA LYS A 177 -12.96 11.90 8.99
C LYS A 177 -13.44 11.79 7.55
N GLN A 178 -12.65 12.22 6.58
CA GLN A 178 -12.98 12.05 5.17
C GLN A 178 -12.96 10.57 4.75
N MET A 179 -12.17 9.73 5.39
CA MET A 179 -11.94 8.33 4.98
C MET A 179 -11.48 8.26 3.51
N TYR A 180 -12.43 8.06 2.57
CA TYR A 180 -12.18 8.01 1.12
C TYR A 180 -13.12 8.96 0.35
N LYS A 181 -13.85 9.85 1.03
CA LYS A 181 -14.77 10.81 0.41
C LYS A 181 -14.04 12.06 -0.05
N GLY A 182 -14.56 12.69 -1.10
CA GLY A 182 -13.94 13.85 -1.74
C GLY A 182 -12.60 13.50 -2.39
N ASP A 183 -11.87 14.51 -2.83
CA ASP A 183 -10.56 14.37 -3.46
C ASP A 183 -9.44 14.43 -2.43
N ALA A 184 -8.31 13.78 -2.73
CA ALA A 184 -7.11 13.90 -1.93
C ALA A 184 -6.49 15.28 -2.11
N ASP A 185 -6.33 16.00 -1.03
CA ASP A 185 -5.66 17.30 -0.99
C ASP A 185 -4.14 17.12 -0.90
N TRP A 186 -3.44 17.39 -1.98
CA TRP A 186 -2.00 17.28 -2.06
C TRP A 186 -1.26 18.57 -1.69
N SER A 187 -1.98 19.69 -1.49
CA SER A 187 -1.35 20.98 -1.16
C SER A 187 -0.55 20.93 0.15
N LEU A 188 -1.08 20.23 1.17
CA LEU A 188 -0.38 20.05 2.43
C LEU A 188 0.78 19.04 2.33
N ILE A 189 0.73 18.09 1.39
CA ILE A 189 1.86 17.21 1.10
C ILE A 189 3.00 18.03 0.48
N ALA A 190 2.67 18.91 -0.47
CA ALA A 190 3.64 19.86 -1.02
C ALA A 190 4.22 20.78 0.06
N ALA A 191 3.38 21.31 0.96
CA ALA A 191 3.86 22.15 2.07
C ALA A 191 4.85 21.42 2.99
N VAL A 192 4.67 20.10 3.21
CA VAL A 192 5.67 19.27 3.91
C VAL A 192 6.94 19.17 3.09
N LYS A 193 6.85 18.89 1.79
CA LYS A 193 8.02 18.72 0.91
C LYS A 193 8.82 20.03 0.73
N GLU A 194 8.13 21.14 0.63
CA GLU A 194 8.74 22.47 0.44
C GLU A 194 9.29 23.06 1.75
N ASN A 195 8.97 22.47 2.88
CA ASN A 195 9.47 22.95 4.17
C ASN A 195 11.00 22.79 4.25
N PRO A 196 11.76 23.90 4.41
CA PRO A 196 13.24 23.86 4.41
C PRO A 196 13.83 23.03 5.55
N ARG A 197 13.05 22.70 6.57
CA ARG A 197 13.48 21.81 7.65
C ARG A 197 13.35 20.33 7.32
N MET A 198 12.60 19.97 6.27
CA MET A 198 12.42 18.57 5.86
C MET A 198 13.58 18.10 4.98
N HIS A 199 14.26 17.06 5.42
CA HIS A 199 15.42 16.47 4.74
C HIS A 199 15.21 15.02 4.32
N ILE A 200 14.19 14.34 4.88
CA ILE A 200 13.84 12.98 4.54
C ILE A 200 12.89 12.92 3.33
N PRO A 201 12.83 11.81 2.60
CA PRO A 201 11.88 11.62 1.50
C PRO A 201 10.42 11.76 1.96
N VAL A 202 9.64 12.47 1.13
CA VAL A 202 8.19 12.66 1.30
C VAL A 202 7.46 11.98 0.14
N PHE A 203 6.70 10.93 0.44
CA PHE A 203 5.91 10.19 -0.53
C PHE A 203 4.44 10.61 -0.48
N GLY A 204 3.89 11.02 -1.63
CA GLY A 204 2.49 11.39 -1.73
C GLY A 204 1.59 10.17 -1.99
N ASN A 205 0.40 10.15 -1.37
CA ASN A 205 -0.59 9.10 -1.55
C ASN A 205 -2.01 9.67 -1.66
N GLY A 206 -2.81 9.09 -2.51
CA GLY A 206 -4.23 9.41 -2.72
C GLY A 206 -4.56 9.78 -4.16
N ASP A 207 -5.58 9.09 -4.70
CA ASP A 207 -6.19 9.32 -6.02
C ASP A 207 -5.20 9.33 -7.20
N VAL A 208 -4.21 8.44 -7.15
CA VAL A 208 -3.34 8.14 -8.28
C VAL A 208 -3.80 6.83 -8.88
N ASP A 209 -4.41 6.89 -10.04
CA ASP A 209 -5.03 5.76 -10.75
C ASP A 209 -4.74 5.76 -12.26
N SER A 210 -3.91 6.68 -12.73
CA SER A 210 -3.44 6.75 -14.12
C SER A 210 -2.02 7.34 -14.21
N PRO A 211 -1.33 7.13 -15.36
CA PRO A 211 -0.05 7.77 -15.64
C PRO A 211 -0.11 9.31 -15.62
N GLU A 212 -1.22 9.89 -16.09
CA GLU A 212 -1.43 11.34 -16.12
C GLU A 212 -1.52 11.92 -14.72
N THR A 213 -2.34 11.29 -13.86
CA THR A 213 -2.47 11.74 -12.47
C THR A 213 -1.13 11.62 -11.73
N ALA A 214 -0.35 10.57 -11.98
CA ALA A 214 0.99 10.44 -11.41
C ALA A 214 1.94 11.54 -11.87
N LYS A 215 1.94 11.87 -13.18
CA LYS A 215 2.75 12.96 -13.75
C LYS A 215 2.33 14.33 -13.21
N GLU A 216 1.04 14.58 -13.13
CA GLU A 216 0.49 15.80 -12.53
C GLU A 216 0.97 15.94 -11.08
N LYS A 217 0.77 14.89 -10.24
CA LYS A 217 1.17 14.94 -8.84
C LYS A 217 2.68 15.14 -8.64
N LYS A 218 3.50 14.46 -9.45
CA LYS A 218 4.95 14.67 -9.44
C LYS A 218 5.34 16.10 -9.74
N ASN A 219 4.80 16.67 -10.83
CA ASN A 219 5.21 17.97 -11.32
C ASN A 219 4.66 19.13 -10.48
N THR A 220 3.44 18.99 -9.96
CA THR A 220 2.75 20.06 -9.21
C THR A 220 3.21 20.12 -7.77
N TYR A 221 3.48 18.97 -7.13
CA TYR A 221 3.69 18.91 -5.68
C TYR A 221 5.12 18.50 -5.28
N GLY A 222 5.99 18.21 -6.23
CA GLY A 222 7.43 18.01 -6.02
C GLY A 222 7.84 16.89 -5.09
N VAL A 223 6.93 15.94 -4.81
CA VAL A 223 7.20 14.78 -3.92
C VAL A 223 8.31 13.89 -4.45
N ASP A 224 8.99 13.16 -3.57
CA ASP A 224 10.11 12.28 -3.92
C ASP A 224 9.67 10.95 -4.54
N GLY A 225 8.41 10.58 -4.41
CA GLY A 225 7.81 9.39 -5.01
C GLY A 225 6.32 9.32 -4.70
N ILE A 226 5.66 8.33 -5.29
CA ILE A 226 4.21 8.17 -5.18
C ILE A 226 3.87 6.80 -4.63
N MET A 227 3.01 6.76 -3.61
CA MET A 227 2.44 5.52 -3.08
C MET A 227 1.06 5.27 -3.68
N ILE A 228 0.88 4.12 -4.32
CA ILE A 228 -0.32 3.73 -5.05
C ILE A 228 -1.07 2.66 -4.25
N GLY A 229 -2.35 2.91 -3.98
CA GLY A 229 -3.23 1.95 -3.30
C GLY A 229 -4.29 1.38 -4.24
N ARG A 230 -5.49 1.91 -4.19
CA ARG A 230 -6.67 1.41 -4.92
C ARG A 230 -6.48 1.28 -6.43
N GLY A 231 -5.66 2.16 -7.03
CA GLY A 231 -5.34 2.10 -8.46
C GLY A 231 -4.62 0.81 -8.89
N ALA A 232 -3.91 0.15 -7.96
CA ALA A 232 -3.20 -1.10 -8.24
C ALA A 232 -4.09 -2.36 -8.07
N ILE A 233 -5.22 -2.29 -7.34
CA ILE A 233 -6.07 -3.44 -7.04
C ILE A 233 -6.60 -4.07 -8.32
N GLY A 234 -6.18 -5.31 -8.63
CA GLY A 234 -6.53 -6.00 -9.87
C GLY A 234 -6.01 -5.32 -11.15
N TYR A 235 -5.06 -4.39 -11.00
CA TYR A 235 -4.41 -3.69 -12.11
C TYR A 235 -2.94 -3.35 -11.80
N PRO A 236 -2.08 -4.33 -11.53
CA PRO A 236 -0.68 -4.05 -11.17
C PRO A 236 0.14 -3.43 -12.31
N TRP A 237 -0.30 -3.49 -13.55
CA TRP A 237 0.32 -2.83 -14.71
C TRP A 237 0.48 -1.31 -14.55
N ILE A 238 -0.30 -0.70 -13.66
CA ILE A 238 -0.24 0.74 -13.38
C ILE A 238 1.18 1.22 -13.06
N PHE A 239 1.99 0.42 -12.40
CA PHE A 239 3.37 0.78 -12.06
C PHE A 239 4.25 0.93 -13.31
N ASN A 240 4.20 -0.05 -14.22
CA ASN A 240 4.93 0.02 -15.48
C ASN A 240 4.38 1.11 -16.40
N GLU A 241 3.06 1.28 -16.46
CA GLU A 241 2.42 2.34 -17.24
C GLU A 241 2.89 3.74 -16.78
N ILE A 242 2.90 3.98 -15.47
CA ILE A 242 3.38 5.26 -14.89
C ILE A 242 4.86 5.46 -15.21
N LYS A 243 5.72 4.46 -14.97
CA LYS A 243 7.16 4.58 -15.25
C LYS A 243 7.44 4.89 -16.71
N HIS A 244 6.79 4.19 -17.61
CA HIS A 244 6.94 4.41 -19.05
C HIS A 244 6.51 5.83 -19.42
N TYR A 245 5.32 6.25 -18.98
CA TYR A 245 4.79 7.58 -19.27
C TYR A 245 5.62 8.72 -18.68
N LEU A 246 6.14 8.56 -17.47
CA LEU A 246 7.04 9.55 -16.86
C LEU A 246 8.36 9.67 -17.63
N LYS A 247 8.84 8.58 -18.24
CA LYS A 247 10.09 8.54 -19.00
C LYS A 247 9.95 9.06 -20.43
N THR A 248 8.85 8.71 -21.11
CA THR A 248 8.70 8.91 -22.56
C THR A 248 7.64 9.96 -22.92
N GLY A 249 6.65 10.17 -22.05
CA GLY A 249 5.44 10.93 -22.36
C GLY A 249 4.39 10.14 -23.14
N GLU A 250 4.65 8.86 -23.44
CA GLU A 250 3.78 8.00 -24.24
C GLU A 250 3.14 6.91 -23.37
N HIS A 251 1.93 6.46 -23.74
CA HIS A 251 1.24 5.38 -23.07
C HIS A 251 1.73 4.01 -23.55
N LEU A 252 1.82 3.06 -22.64
CA LEU A 252 1.88 1.65 -22.99
C LEU A 252 0.53 1.17 -23.53
N ALA A 253 0.56 0.19 -24.43
CA ALA A 253 -0.66 -0.52 -24.81
C ALA A 253 -1.33 -1.15 -23.59
N LYS A 254 -2.65 -1.06 -23.52
CA LYS A 254 -3.40 -1.68 -22.43
C LYS A 254 -3.25 -3.20 -22.46
N PRO A 255 -3.18 -3.86 -21.29
CA PRO A 255 -3.09 -5.31 -21.22
C PRO A 255 -4.26 -5.96 -21.97
N THR A 256 -3.95 -6.92 -22.81
CA THR A 256 -4.92 -7.72 -23.56
C THR A 256 -5.77 -8.58 -22.64
N MET A 257 -6.90 -9.10 -23.13
CA MET A 257 -7.72 -10.06 -22.37
C MET A 257 -6.91 -11.28 -21.93
N LYS A 258 -6.04 -11.78 -22.80
CA LYS A 258 -5.17 -12.93 -22.48
C LYS A 258 -4.26 -12.60 -21.30
N GLU A 259 -3.55 -11.48 -21.33
CA GLU A 259 -2.64 -11.06 -20.25
C GLU A 259 -3.38 -10.87 -18.92
N ARG A 260 -4.60 -10.31 -18.95
CA ARG A 260 -5.44 -10.15 -17.74
C ARG A 260 -5.88 -11.49 -17.16
N LEU A 261 -6.25 -12.43 -18.02
CA LEU A 261 -6.64 -13.78 -17.61
C LEU A 261 -5.46 -14.57 -17.04
N ASP A 262 -4.31 -14.50 -17.70
CA ASP A 262 -3.09 -15.18 -17.26
C ASP A 262 -2.64 -14.64 -15.89
N LEU A 263 -2.63 -13.32 -15.71
CA LEU A 263 -2.29 -12.71 -14.41
C LEU A 263 -3.32 -13.01 -13.32
N CYS A 264 -4.60 -13.05 -13.68
CA CYS A 264 -5.66 -13.42 -12.75
C CYS A 264 -5.53 -14.87 -12.27
N ARG A 265 -5.17 -15.81 -13.18
CA ARG A 265 -4.86 -17.20 -12.83
C ARG A 265 -3.64 -17.29 -11.91
N GLU A 266 -2.53 -16.63 -12.29
CA GLU A 266 -1.30 -16.59 -11.50
C GLU A 266 -1.58 -16.05 -10.08
N HIS A 267 -2.38 -14.99 -9.96
CA HIS A 267 -2.78 -14.44 -8.68
C HIS A 267 -3.56 -15.44 -7.83
N LEU A 268 -4.59 -16.06 -8.41
CA LEU A 268 -5.39 -17.06 -7.70
C LEU A 268 -4.55 -18.25 -7.26
N GLU A 269 -3.75 -18.84 -8.15
CA GLU A 269 -2.87 -19.97 -7.84
C GLU A 269 -1.89 -19.66 -6.71
N PHE A 270 -1.33 -18.44 -6.69
CA PHE A 270 -0.45 -18.01 -5.63
C PHE A 270 -1.19 -17.83 -4.31
N SER A 271 -2.39 -17.23 -4.35
CA SER A 271 -3.26 -17.06 -3.17
C SER A 271 -3.68 -18.41 -2.58
N LEU A 272 -4.03 -19.38 -3.41
CA LEU A 272 -4.38 -20.75 -2.96
C LEU A 272 -3.19 -21.42 -2.27
N ARG A 273 -1.98 -21.32 -2.83
CA ARG A 273 -0.77 -21.89 -2.23
C ARG A 273 -0.42 -21.28 -0.88
N TRP A 274 -0.59 -19.97 -0.73
CA TRP A 274 -0.19 -19.25 0.48
C TRP A 274 -1.25 -19.27 1.59
N LYS A 275 -2.55 -19.18 1.23
CA LYS A 275 -3.68 -19.06 2.18
C LYS A 275 -4.55 -20.30 2.29
N GLY A 276 -4.36 -21.30 1.41
CA GLY A 276 -5.30 -22.40 1.21
C GLY A 276 -6.54 -22.00 0.42
N ASP A 277 -7.38 -22.97 0.11
CA ASP A 277 -8.46 -22.81 -0.85
C ASP A 277 -9.48 -21.75 -0.46
N LEU A 278 -10.01 -21.81 0.77
CA LEU A 278 -11.09 -20.90 1.19
C LEU A 278 -10.66 -19.44 1.22
N LEU A 279 -9.58 -19.12 1.93
CA LEU A 279 -9.11 -17.73 2.07
C LEU A 279 -8.51 -17.23 0.76
N GLY A 280 -7.78 -18.06 0.03
CA GLY A 280 -7.22 -17.73 -1.28
C GLY A 280 -8.30 -17.31 -2.27
N VAL A 281 -9.43 -18.03 -2.32
CA VAL A 281 -10.57 -17.65 -3.15
C VAL A 281 -11.24 -16.37 -2.66
N VAL A 282 -11.58 -16.30 -1.37
CA VAL A 282 -12.40 -15.21 -0.82
C VAL A 282 -11.69 -13.86 -0.92
N GLU A 283 -10.40 -13.79 -0.64
CA GLU A 283 -9.66 -12.53 -0.65
C GLU A 283 -9.31 -12.08 -2.07
N THR A 284 -9.06 -13.00 -3.01
CA THR A 284 -8.83 -12.66 -4.44
C THR A 284 -10.06 -12.02 -5.10
N ARG A 285 -11.27 -12.20 -4.58
CA ARG A 285 -12.51 -11.57 -5.11
C ARG A 285 -12.42 -10.06 -5.25
N ARG A 286 -11.67 -9.39 -4.40
CA ARG A 286 -11.48 -7.93 -4.43
C ARG A 286 -10.83 -7.45 -5.71
N HIS A 287 -10.08 -8.31 -6.38
CA HIS A 287 -9.33 -7.99 -7.59
C HIS A 287 -10.11 -8.26 -8.89
N TYR A 288 -11.04 -9.22 -8.90
CA TYR A 288 -11.73 -9.64 -10.13
C TYR A 288 -12.46 -8.51 -10.85
N THR A 289 -13.08 -7.60 -10.09
CA THR A 289 -13.80 -6.46 -10.69
C THR A 289 -12.90 -5.57 -11.53
N ASN A 290 -11.66 -5.35 -11.11
CA ASN A 290 -10.72 -4.50 -11.81
C ASN A 290 -9.95 -5.23 -12.90
N TYR A 291 -9.64 -6.53 -12.74
CA TYR A 291 -9.09 -7.34 -13.82
C TYR A 291 -9.97 -7.28 -15.08
N PHE A 292 -11.30 -7.29 -14.91
CA PHE A 292 -12.28 -7.36 -15.98
C PHE A 292 -13.20 -6.12 -16.03
N LYS A 293 -12.66 -4.95 -15.66
CA LYS A 293 -13.41 -3.69 -15.70
C LYS A 293 -13.73 -3.29 -17.13
N ASN A 294 -14.91 -2.70 -17.32
CA ASN A 294 -15.40 -2.13 -18.59
C ASN A 294 -15.71 -3.14 -19.71
N ILE A 295 -15.85 -4.43 -19.43
CA ILE A 295 -16.30 -5.41 -20.42
C ILE A 295 -17.83 -5.38 -20.49
N PRO A 296 -18.43 -5.15 -21.65
CA PRO A 296 -19.90 -5.18 -21.82
C PRO A 296 -20.45 -6.58 -21.56
N ASN A 297 -21.65 -6.65 -20.97
CA ASN A 297 -22.35 -7.90 -20.67
C ASN A 297 -21.59 -8.89 -19.75
N PHE A 298 -20.69 -8.38 -18.91
CA PHE A 298 -19.81 -9.19 -18.04
C PHE A 298 -20.43 -9.53 -16.68
N LYS A 299 -21.66 -9.05 -16.38
CA LYS A 299 -22.27 -9.16 -15.05
C LYS A 299 -22.37 -10.60 -14.54
N GLU A 300 -22.77 -11.54 -15.38
CA GLU A 300 -22.91 -12.96 -15.03
C GLU A 300 -21.58 -13.55 -14.58
N TYR A 301 -20.52 -13.39 -15.37
CA TYR A 301 -19.17 -13.87 -15.05
C TYR A 301 -18.64 -13.25 -13.77
N ARG A 302 -18.85 -11.93 -13.59
CA ARG A 302 -18.45 -11.24 -12.36
C ARG A 302 -19.13 -11.87 -11.14
N MET A 303 -20.44 -12.12 -11.22
CA MET A 303 -21.17 -12.73 -10.12
C MET A 303 -20.63 -14.10 -9.78
N ARG A 304 -20.37 -14.95 -10.76
CA ARG A 304 -19.77 -16.27 -10.55
C ARG A 304 -18.40 -16.16 -9.86
N LEU A 305 -17.50 -15.31 -10.35
CA LEU A 305 -16.18 -15.09 -9.77
C LEU A 305 -16.20 -14.61 -8.31
N VAL A 306 -17.19 -13.79 -7.90
CA VAL A 306 -17.24 -13.21 -6.56
C VAL A 306 -18.12 -13.98 -5.56
N THR A 307 -18.85 -14.99 -6.00
CA THR A 307 -19.77 -15.75 -5.13
C THR A 307 -19.36 -17.21 -4.89
N THR A 308 -18.68 -17.85 -5.86
CA THR A 308 -18.21 -19.23 -5.67
C THR A 308 -17.06 -19.32 -4.68
N ASN A 309 -17.02 -20.41 -3.89
CA ASN A 309 -15.92 -20.72 -2.98
C ASN A 309 -14.97 -21.81 -3.53
N GLU A 310 -15.34 -22.43 -4.65
CA GLU A 310 -14.62 -23.56 -5.22
C GLU A 310 -13.57 -23.07 -6.25
N PRO A 311 -12.27 -23.32 -6.03
CA PRO A 311 -11.22 -22.90 -6.96
C PRO A 311 -11.45 -23.37 -8.40
N GLN A 312 -11.88 -24.62 -8.58
CA GLN A 312 -12.11 -25.23 -9.88
C GLN A 312 -13.21 -24.51 -10.68
N GLU A 313 -14.26 -24.03 -10.01
CA GLU A 313 -15.32 -23.24 -10.64
C GLU A 313 -14.82 -21.88 -11.11
N ILE A 314 -13.88 -21.27 -10.36
CA ILE A 314 -13.26 -20.03 -10.79
C ILE A 314 -12.42 -20.26 -12.04
N PHE A 315 -11.55 -21.29 -12.05
CA PHE A 315 -10.75 -21.64 -13.23
C PHE A 315 -11.62 -21.97 -14.44
N ALA A 316 -12.72 -22.71 -14.25
CA ALA A 316 -13.69 -22.97 -15.32
C ALA A 316 -14.33 -21.68 -15.85
N THR A 317 -14.71 -20.76 -14.94
CA THR A 317 -15.26 -19.46 -15.31
C THR A 317 -14.25 -18.61 -16.09
N LEU A 318 -12.99 -18.59 -15.68
CA LEU A 318 -11.91 -17.88 -16.40
C LEU A 318 -11.70 -18.45 -17.81
N LYS A 319 -11.81 -19.78 -17.99
CA LYS A 319 -11.76 -20.43 -19.30
C LYS A 319 -12.94 -20.02 -20.20
N GLU A 320 -14.15 -19.96 -19.66
CA GLU A 320 -15.32 -19.49 -20.41
C GLU A 320 -15.18 -18.02 -20.83
N ILE A 321 -14.62 -17.16 -19.94
CA ILE A 321 -14.34 -15.75 -20.25
C ILE A 321 -13.32 -15.67 -21.41
N GLU A 322 -12.29 -16.48 -21.40
CA GLU A 322 -11.32 -16.55 -22.49
C GLU A 322 -11.95 -16.91 -23.84
N LEU A 323 -12.81 -17.93 -23.86
CA LEU A 323 -13.52 -18.35 -25.08
C LEU A 323 -14.45 -17.26 -25.63
N LYS A 324 -15.12 -16.53 -24.74
CA LYS A 324 -16.14 -15.55 -25.15
C LYS A 324 -15.57 -14.16 -25.42
N PHE A 325 -14.58 -13.72 -24.65
CA PHE A 325 -14.04 -12.37 -24.67
C PHE A 325 -12.56 -12.29 -25.04
N GLY A 326 -11.93 -13.39 -25.47
CA GLY A 326 -10.48 -13.44 -25.75
C GLY A 326 -9.99 -12.39 -26.72
N ASN A 327 -10.84 -11.99 -27.66
CA ASN A 327 -10.55 -10.95 -28.68
C ASN A 327 -10.99 -9.54 -28.24
N TYR A 328 -11.50 -9.36 -27.00
CA TYR A 328 -11.93 -8.05 -26.53
C TYR A 328 -10.72 -7.13 -26.33
N GLN A 329 -10.80 -5.92 -26.89
CA GLN A 329 -9.79 -4.89 -26.75
C GLN A 329 -10.24 -3.85 -25.72
N PHE A 330 -9.36 -3.57 -24.78
CA PHE A 330 -9.57 -2.53 -23.78
C PHE A 330 -9.18 -1.17 -24.37
N ALA A 331 -10.07 -0.18 -24.17
CA ALA A 331 -9.84 1.20 -24.57
C ALA A 331 -8.89 1.92 -23.59
#